data_103de2dd09979a5ffbd854e005abd68e
#
_entry.id   103de2dd09979a5ffbd854e005abd68e
#
_cell.length_a   1.000
_cell.length_b   1.000
_cell.length_c   1.000
_cell.angle_alpha   90.00
_cell.angle_beta   90.00
_cell.angle_gamma   90.00
#
_symmetry.space_group_name_H-M   'P 1'
#
loop_
_entity.id
_entity.type
_entity.pdbx_description
1 polymer ?
#
loop_
_entity_poly.entity_id
_entity_poly.type
_entity_poly.pdbx_seq_one_letter_code
_entity_poly.pdbx_strand_id
1 'polypeptide(L)'
;MDVKGKIALPTILKQLAHEQGLAVIVRLHELDMAQKIADAVVCVFPHSVSGALTPKEAFAPENIRALYSLTKEQYEAVFGPEKPAGPKFEHYVRSGQKLLRCGYATGTGAALGAAGAARLLLTGHAPESVALRTPKGIVVEVAPLYCRPAGAGAECAIEKDGGDDVDVTTGLPVIAAVELLPDTTGIRISGGKGVGRVTKAGLDQPVGEAAINHVPRQMIAEALQREAESACYTGGFAVTISIEGGEEVAKRT
;
A
#
# COMPACT_ATOMS: atom_id res chain seq x y z
N MET A 1 30.57 10.74 5.73
CA MET A 1 29.58 11.66 6.29
C MET A 1 28.74 10.84 7.27
N ASP A 2 28.66 11.25 8.53
CA ASP A 2 27.96 10.53 9.59
C ASP A 2 26.45 10.49 9.32
N VAL A 3 25.79 9.40 9.69
CA VAL A 3 24.33 9.21 9.51
C VAL A 3 23.53 10.35 10.16
N LYS A 4 23.99 10.88 11.30
CA LYS A 4 23.38 12.05 11.95
C LYS A 4 23.45 13.32 11.10
N GLY A 5 24.57 13.55 10.40
CA GLY A 5 24.74 14.68 9.50
C GLY A 5 23.87 14.59 8.24
N LYS A 6 23.59 13.38 7.75
CA LYS A 6 22.70 13.14 6.61
C LYS A 6 21.23 13.49 6.92
N ILE A 7 20.79 13.36 8.16
CA ILE A 7 19.42 13.68 8.59
C ILE A 7 19.28 15.15 9.00
N ALA A 8 20.28 15.71 9.65
CA ALA A 8 20.23 17.07 10.18
C ALA A 8 20.33 18.16 9.11
N LEU A 9 21.22 18.02 8.14
CA LEU A 9 21.46 19.04 7.12
C LEU A 9 20.22 19.36 6.27
N PRO A 10 19.47 18.38 5.75
CA PRO A 10 18.26 18.65 4.97
C PRO A 10 17.19 19.40 5.77
N THR A 11 17.01 19.04 7.02
CA THR A 11 16.02 19.68 7.90
C THR A 11 16.41 21.14 8.17
N ILE A 12 17.69 21.41 8.43
CA ILE A 12 18.20 22.77 8.63
C ILE A 12 18.03 23.62 7.37
N LEU A 13 18.35 23.08 6.20
CA LEU A 13 18.20 23.80 4.93
C LEU A 13 16.75 24.16 4.64
N LYS A 14 15.83 23.22 4.87
CA LYS A 14 14.39 23.46 4.71
C LYS A 14 13.89 24.53 5.69
N GLN A 15 14.32 24.46 6.94
CA GLN A 15 13.97 25.45 7.96
C GLN A 15 14.48 26.83 7.60
N LEU A 16 15.73 26.97 7.18
CA LEU A 16 16.33 28.25 6.75
C LEU A 16 15.60 28.83 5.53
N ALA A 17 15.23 28.00 4.54
CA ALA A 17 14.50 28.44 3.37
C ALA A 17 13.14 29.05 3.77
N HIS A 18 12.38 28.34 4.61
CA HIS A 18 11.06 28.78 5.02
C HIS A 18 11.06 29.95 6.02
N GLU A 19 11.94 29.93 7.03
CA GLU A 19 11.97 30.96 8.08
C GLU A 19 12.60 32.28 7.61
N GLN A 20 13.57 32.22 6.69
CA GLN A 20 14.28 33.40 6.23
C GLN A 20 13.92 33.82 4.81
N GLY A 21 12.97 33.13 4.16
CA GLY A 21 12.56 33.43 2.78
C GLY A 21 13.68 33.24 1.75
N LEU A 22 14.63 32.32 2.01
CA LEU A 22 15.76 32.07 1.15
C LEU A 22 15.43 31.01 0.09
N ALA A 23 15.90 31.24 -1.15
CA ALA A 23 15.93 30.19 -2.16
C ALA A 23 17.20 29.35 -1.99
N VAL A 24 17.02 28.06 -1.68
CA VAL A 24 18.14 27.12 -1.48
C VAL A 24 18.14 26.11 -2.63
N ILE A 25 19.24 26.07 -3.39
CA ILE A 25 19.45 25.09 -4.46
C ILE A 25 20.47 24.07 -3.98
N VAL A 26 20.11 22.79 -4.00
CA VAL A 26 20.97 21.68 -3.57
C VAL A 26 21.06 20.65 -4.67
N ARG A 27 22.28 20.22 -5.00
CA ARG A 27 22.52 19.07 -5.86
C ARG A 27 22.57 17.82 -4.98
N LEU A 28 21.67 16.88 -5.25
CA LEU A 28 21.56 15.62 -4.52
C LEU A 28 21.69 14.43 -5.48
N HIS A 29 22.31 13.36 -5.00
CA HIS A 29 22.35 12.06 -5.67
C HIS A 29 21.47 11.03 -4.98
N GLU A 30 20.97 11.34 -3.78
CA GLU A 30 20.12 10.48 -2.97
C GLU A 30 18.65 10.87 -3.18
N LEU A 31 17.90 10.02 -3.90
CA LEU A 31 16.51 10.28 -4.28
C LEU A 31 15.60 10.43 -3.07
N ASP A 32 15.76 9.56 -2.06
CA ASP A 32 14.93 9.59 -0.84
C ASP A 32 15.06 10.93 -0.09
N MET A 33 16.26 11.51 -0.09
CA MET A 33 16.50 12.80 0.55
C MET A 33 15.83 13.91 -0.25
N ALA A 34 16.01 13.94 -1.56
CA ALA A 34 15.40 14.93 -2.43
C ALA A 34 13.86 14.89 -2.32
N GLN A 35 13.27 13.70 -2.29
CA GLN A 35 11.81 13.54 -2.14
C GLN A 35 11.27 14.11 -0.82
N LYS A 36 12.04 14.03 0.27
CA LYS A 36 11.61 14.48 1.60
C LYS A 36 11.73 15.97 1.83
N ILE A 37 12.68 16.64 1.17
CA ILE A 37 13.02 18.04 1.50
C ILE A 37 12.74 19.04 0.39
N ALA A 38 12.70 18.62 -0.87
CA ALA A 38 12.53 19.54 -1.99
C ALA A 38 11.10 20.05 -2.10
N ASP A 39 10.93 21.34 -2.31
CA ASP A 39 9.67 21.96 -2.68
C ASP A 39 9.47 21.89 -4.21
N ALA A 40 10.58 21.93 -4.97
CA ALA A 40 10.64 21.70 -6.40
C ALA A 40 11.91 20.96 -6.79
N VAL A 41 11.87 20.19 -7.86
CA VAL A 41 12.98 19.38 -8.37
C VAL A 41 13.24 19.72 -9.82
N VAL A 42 14.51 19.87 -10.17
CA VAL A 42 14.98 19.99 -11.56
C VAL A 42 15.83 18.78 -11.89
N CYS A 43 15.41 17.99 -12.86
CA CYS A 43 16.16 16.83 -13.34
C CYS A 43 17.18 17.26 -14.39
N VAL A 44 18.43 16.84 -14.23
CA VAL A 44 19.54 17.12 -15.17
C VAL A 44 19.84 15.85 -15.93
N PHE A 45 19.55 15.85 -17.23
CA PHE A 45 19.85 14.77 -18.17
C PHE A 45 21.18 15.05 -18.91
N PRO A 46 21.76 14.08 -19.62
CA PRO A 46 23.02 14.27 -20.34
C PRO A 46 23.04 15.46 -21.32
N HIS A 47 21.90 15.77 -21.92
CA HIS A 47 21.80 16.81 -22.96
C HIS A 47 20.65 17.80 -22.75
N SER A 48 19.97 17.73 -21.59
CA SER A 48 18.83 18.60 -21.31
C SER A 48 18.60 18.78 -19.81
N VAL A 49 17.79 19.76 -19.48
CA VAL A 49 17.37 20.02 -18.10
C VAL A 49 15.85 20.14 -18.11
N SER A 50 15.17 19.51 -17.17
CA SER A 50 13.72 19.64 -17.04
C SER A 50 13.34 21.06 -16.59
N GLY A 51 12.08 21.42 -16.75
CA GLY A 51 11.47 22.49 -15.96
C GLY A 51 11.47 22.14 -14.47
N ALA A 52 11.02 23.08 -13.64
CA ALA A 52 10.75 22.81 -12.24
C ALA A 52 9.52 21.88 -12.12
N LEU A 53 9.73 20.73 -11.52
CA LEU A 53 8.73 19.69 -11.28
C LEU A 53 8.41 19.64 -9.79
N THR A 54 7.20 19.25 -9.44
CA THR A 54 6.92 18.85 -8.07
C THR A 54 7.71 17.58 -7.73
N PRO A 55 8.03 17.31 -6.45
CA PRO A 55 8.68 16.06 -6.05
C PRO A 55 7.93 14.82 -6.57
N LYS A 56 6.60 14.85 -6.56
CA LYS A 56 5.77 13.76 -7.07
C LYS A 56 5.98 13.49 -8.56
N GLU A 57 6.05 14.53 -9.36
CA GLU A 57 6.31 14.41 -10.82
C GLU A 57 7.74 13.98 -11.09
N ALA A 58 8.72 14.60 -10.41
CA ALA A 58 10.14 14.29 -10.61
C ALA A 58 10.48 12.83 -10.28
N PHE A 59 9.83 12.25 -9.26
CA PHE A 59 10.04 10.87 -8.82
C PHE A 59 9.03 9.87 -9.42
N ALA A 60 8.23 10.27 -10.40
CA ALA A 60 7.40 9.36 -11.17
C ALA A 60 8.28 8.32 -11.91
N PRO A 61 7.84 7.06 -12.01
CA PRO A 61 8.63 5.96 -12.58
C PRO A 61 9.23 6.29 -13.96
N GLU A 62 8.47 6.94 -14.82
CA GLU A 62 8.89 7.35 -16.15
C GLU A 62 10.08 8.34 -16.10
N ASN A 63 10.04 9.30 -15.18
CA ASN A 63 11.10 10.30 -15.03
C ASN A 63 12.37 9.69 -14.42
N ILE A 64 12.23 8.80 -13.45
CA ILE A 64 13.36 8.06 -12.86
C ILE A 64 14.00 7.14 -13.91
N ARG A 65 13.19 6.42 -14.69
CA ARG A 65 13.72 5.57 -15.77
C ARG A 65 14.46 6.41 -16.81
N ALA A 66 13.90 7.54 -17.20
CA ALA A 66 14.56 8.44 -18.16
C ALA A 66 15.87 9.04 -17.58
N LEU A 67 15.87 9.45 -16.31
CA LEU A 67 17.03 10.06 -15.64
C LEU A 67 18.23 9.12 -15.55
N TYR A 68 17.98 7.84 -15.28
CA TYR A 68 19.01 6.81 -15.10
C TYR A 68 19.14 5.85 -16.31
N SER A 69 18.39 6.10 -17.39
CA SER A 69 18.35 5.24 -18.59
C SER A 69 18.02 3.79 -18.26
N LEU A 70 17.07 3.56 -17.34
CA LEU A 70 16.67 2.24 -16.89
C LEU A 70 15.59 1.64 -17.79
N THR A 71 15.67 0.32 -18.04
CA THR A 71 14.51 -0.43 -18.54
C THR A 71 13.46 -0.58 -17.43
N LYS A 72 12.23 -0.99 -17.79
CA LYS A 72 11.18 -1.24 -16.82
C LYS A 72 11.59 -2.31 -15.79
N GLU A 73 12.18 -3.40 -16.27
CA GLU A 73 12.64 -4.52 -15.46
C GLU A 73 13.75 -4.08 -14.48
N GLN A 74 14.68 -3.24 -14.95
CA GLN A 74 15.75 -2.68 -14.10
C GLN A 74 15.18 -1.74 -13.03
N TYR A 75 14.19 -0.92 -13.39
CA TYR A 75 13.49 -0.07 -12.44
C TYR A 75 12.79 -0.90 -11.38
N GLU A 76 11.99 -1.89 -11.79
CA GLU A 76 11.23 -2.76 -10.88
C GLU A 76 12.13 -3.60 -9.96
N ALA A 77 13.31 -3.98 -10.42
CA ALA A 77 14.29 -4.69 -9.59
C ALA A 77 14.86 -3.85 -8.44
N VAL A 78 14.92 -2.52 -8.60
CA VAL A 78 15.49 -1.58 -7.61
C VAL A 78 14.42 -0.92 -6.75
N PHE A 79 13.32 -0.49 -7.36
CA PHE A 79 12.27 0.34 -6.73
C PHE A 79 10.99 -0.43 -6.45
N GLY A 80 10.91 -1.69 -6.86
CA GLY A 80 9.67 -2.47 -6.87
C GLY A 80 8.79 -2.18 -8.09
N PRO A 81 7.68 -2.92 -8.24
CA PRO A 81 6.79 -2.75 -9.38
C PRO A 81 6.21 -1.34 -9.44
N GLU A 82 6.12 -0.79 -10.66
CA GLU A 82 5.45 0.49 -10.88
C GLU A 82 4.00 0.39 -10.38
N LYS A 83 3.58 1.38 -9.59
CA LYS A 83 2.18 1.42 -9.13
C LYS A 83 1.26 1.53 -10.34
N PRO A 84 0.30 0.63 -10.49
CA PRO A 84 -0.60 0.67 -11.64
C PRO A 84 -1.38 1.99 -11.67
N ALA A 85 -1.53 2.55 -12.87
CA ALA A 85 -2.45 3.64 -13.11
C ALA A 85 -3.89 3.08 -13.02
N GLY A 86 -4.55 3.33 -11.92
CA GLY A 86 -5.90 2.83 -11.67
C GLY A 86 -6.69 3.72 -10.72
N PRO A 87 -7.94 3.37 -10.42
CA PRO A 87 -8.77 4.18 -9.54
C PRO A 87 -8.09 4.34 -8.17
N LYS A 88 -8.11 5.57 -7.67
CA LYS A 88 -7.68 5.93 -6.32
C LYS A 88 -8.89 6.20 -5.47
N PHE A 89 -8.84 5.78 -4.22
CA PHE A 89 -9.90 6.08 -3.27
C PHE A 89 -9.87 7.57 -2.92
N GLU A 90 -10.95 8.27 -3.28
CA GLU A 90 -11.16 9.67 -2.94
C GLU A 90 -12.48 9.82 -2.18
N HIS A 91 -12.34 9.97 -0.88
CA HIS A 91 -13.48 10.23 0.02
C HIS A 91 -13.08 11.31 1.01
N TYR A 92 -13.93 12.33 1.13
CA TYR A 92 -13.64 13.49 1.95
C TYR A 92 -14.71 13.68 3.02
N VAL A 93 -14.28 14.03 4.21
CA VAL A 93 -15.16 14.40 5.32
C VAL A 93 -14.82 15.79 5.81
N ARG A 94 -15.85 16.54 6.22
CA ARG A 94 -15.65 17.85 6.81
C ARG A 94 -15.42 17.70 8.31
N SER A 95 -14.31 18.28 8.78
CA SER A 95 -13.98 18.37 10.21
C SER A 95 -13.77 19.86 10.56
N GLY A 96 -14.81 20.49 11.13
CA GLY A 96 -14.84 21.93 11.31
C GLY A 96 -14.80 22.69 9.98
N GLN A 97 -13.77 23.53 9.79
CA GLN A 97 -13.55 24.27 8.54
C GLN A 97 -12.65 23.55 7.54
N LYS A 98 -12.08 22.39 7.90
CA LYS A 98 -11.18 21.63 7.04
C LYS A 98 -11.92 20.50 6.33
N LEU A 99 -11.59 20.28 5.06
CA LEU A 99 -11.96 19.10 4.31
C LEU A 99 -10.79 18.11 4.40
N LEU A 100 -11.02 16.95 5.03
CA LEU A 100 -10.00 15.92 5.22
C LEU A 100 -10.26 14.76 4.27
N ARG A 101 -9.22 14.29 3.60
CA ARG A 101 -9.26 13.08 2.78
C ARG A 101 -9.20 11.86 3.70
N CYS A 102 -10.18 10.99 3.58
CA CYS A 102 -10.19 9.72 4.29
C CYS A 102 -9.32 8.69 3.57
N GLY A 103 -8.60 7.91 4.34
CA GLY A 103 -8.01 6.67 3.90
C GLY A 103 -8.92 5.47 4.19
N TYR A 104 -8.38 4.27 4.04
CA TYR A 104 -9.05 3.03 4.44
C TYR A 104 -8.16 2.19 5.36
N ALA A 105 -8.80 1.47 6.26
CA ALA A 105 -8.13 0.65 7.26
C ALA A 105 -7.40 -0.55 6.61
N THR A 106 -6.38 -1.07 7.28
CA THR A 106 -5.64 -2.28 6.89
C THR A 106 -6.58 -3.46 6.61
N GLY A 107 -7.66 -3.61 7.40
CA GLY A 107 -8.67 -4.65 7.18
C GLY A 107 -9.43 -4.50 5.86
N THR A 108 -9.68 -3.27 5.41
CA THR A 108 -10.26 -2.99 4.08
C THR A 108 -9.28 -3.39 2.98
N GLY A 109 -8.00 -3.04 3.11
CA GLY A 109 -6.95 -3.47 2.18
C GLY A 109 -6.82 -4.99 2.11
N ALA A 110 -6.90 -5.69 3.26
CA ALA A 110 -6.88 -7.14 3.32
C ALA A 110 -8.07 -7.78 2.58
N ALA A 111 -9.28 -7.23 2.75
CA ALA A 111 -10.48 -7.73 2.06
C ALA A 111 -10.45 -7.47 0.55
N LEU A 112 -9.95 -6.30 0.12
CA LEU A 112 -9.72 -6.00 -1.31
C LEU A 112 -8.68 -6.95 -1.91
N GLY A 113 -7.56 -7.17 -1.21
CA GLY A 113 -6.54 -8.12 -1.64
C GLY A 113 -7.08 -9.55 -1.76
N ALA A 114 -7.88 -10.00 -0.78
CA ALA A 114 -8.50 -11.32 -0.82
C ALA A 114 -9.45 -11.47 -2.02
N ALA A 115 -10.28 -10.46 -2.31
CA ALA A 115 -11.13 -10.44 -3.49
C ALA A 115 -10.32 -10.53 -4.79
N GLY A 116 -9.25 -9.73 -4.91
CA GLY A 116 -8.39 -9.73 -6.09
C GLY A 116 -7.71 -11.08 -6.32
N ALA A 117 -7.15 -11.68 -5.28
CA ALA A 117 -6.51 -12.99 -5.35
C ALA A 117 -7.53 -14.10 -5.71
N ALA A 118 -8.71 -14.09 -5.08
CA ALA A 118 -9.78 -15.04 -5.39
C ALA A 118 -10.25 -14.91 -6.83
N ARG A 119 -10.45 -13.68 -7.32
CA ARG A 119 -10.85 -13.43 -8.71
C ARG A 119 -9.82 -14.01 -9.67
N LEU A 120 -8.52 -13.77 -9.45
CA LEU A 120 -7.47 -14.34 -10.27
C LEU A 120 -7.56 -15.88 -10.31
N LEU A 121 -7.73 -16.53 -9.15
CA LEU A 121 -7.84 -17.99 -9.07
C LEU A 121 -9.07 -18.54 -9.79
N LEU A 122 -10.20 -17.87 -9.65
CA LEU A 122 -11.48 -18.34 -10.18
C LEU A 122 -11.67 -18.05 -11.66
N THR A 123 -11.05 -16.98 -12.18
CA THR A 123 -11.22 -16.52 -13.56
C THR A 123 -9.97 -16.69 -14.44
N GLY A 124 -8.80 -16.89 -13.83
CA GLY A 124 -7.52 -16.89 -14.52
C GLY A 124 -6.99 -15.50 -14.91
N HIS A 125 -7.69 -14.43 -14.55
CA HIS A 125 -7.33 -13.06 -14.93
C HIS A 125 -7.11 -12.18 -13.71
N ALA A 126 -5.96 -11.50 -13.65
CA ALA A 126 -5.70 -10.50 -12.62
C ALA A 126 -6.61 -9.28 -12.84
N PRO A 127 -7.30 -8.79 -11.78
CA PRO A 127 -8.16 -7.64 -11.90
C PRO A 127 -7.35 -6.34 -12.04
N GLU A 128 -7.78 -5.43 -12.90
CA GLU A 128 -7.23 -4.07 -13.01
C GLU A 128 -7.63 -3.19 -11.81
N SER A 129 -8.82 -3.43 -11.25
CA SER A 129 -9.28 -2.82 -10.01
C SER A 129 -10.06 -3.81 -9.16
N VAL A 130 -10.09 -3.55 -7.86
CA VAL A 130 -10.90 -4.29 -6.87
C VAL A 130 -11.74 -3.30 -6.07
N ALA A 131 -12.99 -3.67 -5.83
CA ALA A 131 -13.92 -2.82 -5.12
C ALA A 131 -14.68 -3.61 -4.04
N LEU A 132 -14.94 -2.96 -2.91
CA LEU A 132 -15.83 -3.47 -1.88
C LEU A 132 -16.62 -2.33 -1.22
N ARG A 133 -17.72 -2.70 -0.58
CA ARG A 133 -18.49 -1.78 0.27
C ARG A 133 -18.12 -2.04 1.73
N THR A 134 -17.66 -0.98 2.40
CA THR A 134 -17.35 -1.05 3.84
C THR A 134 -18.62 -1.17 4.69
N PRO A 135 -18.53 -1.57 5.97
CA PRO A 135 -19.68 -1.59 6.90
C PRO A 135 -20.37 -0.23 7.06
N LYS A 136 -19.66 0.87 6.80
CA LYS A 136 -20.22 2.24 6.80
C LYS A 136 -20.92 2.59 5.47
N GLY A 137 -21.03 1.67 4.53
CA GLY A 137 -21.68 1.89 3.23
C GLY A 137 -20.80 2.59 2.18
N ILE A 138 -19.56 2.94 2.52
CA ILE A 138 -18.64 3.60 1.59
C ILE A 138 -18.06 2.56 0.63
N VAL A 139 -18.11 2.83 -0.67
CA VAL A 139 -17.44 2.00 -1.68
C VAL A 139 -15.99 2.43 -1.78
N VAL A 140 -15.09 1.47 -1.61
CA VAL A 140 -13.65 1.64 -1.83
C VAL A 140 -13.29 0.86 -3.08
N GLU A 141 -12.78 1.55 -4.08
CA GLU A 141 -12.26 0.95 -5.33
C GLU A 141 -10.84 1.42 -5.54
N VAL A 142 -9.92 0.48 -5.77
CA VAL A 142 -8.49 0.75 -5.96
C VAL A 142 -7.88 -0.24 -6.94
N ALA A 143 -6.79 0.18 -7.61
CA ALA A 143 -5.95 -0.73 -8.37
C ALA A 143 -5.03 -1.50 -7.39
N PRO A 144 -4.89 -2.82 -7.53
CA PRO A 144 -3.88 -3.58 -6.79
C PRO A 144 -2.47 -3.12 -7.16
N LEU A 145 -1.53 -3.17 -6.21
CA LEU A 145 -0.10 -3.03 -6.53
C LEU A 145 0.35 -4.15 -7.46
N TYR A 146 -0.10 -5.36 -7.18
CA TYR A 146 0.01 -6.52 -8.03
C TYR A 146 -1.02 -7.58 -7.65
N CYS A 147 -1.33 -8.45 -8.60
CA CYS A 147 -2.13 -9.65 -8.37
C CYS A 147 -1.53 -10.76 -9.23
N ARG A 148 -1.03 -11.84 -8.60
CA ARG A 148 -0.25 -12.88 -9.30
C ARG A 148 -0.42 -14.25 -8.67
N PRO A 149 -0.19 -15.34 -9.43
CA PRO A 149 -0.09 -16.68 -8.86
C PRO A 149 1.03 -16.78 -7.81
N ALA A 150 0.80 -17.50 -6.73
CA ALA A 150 1.76 -17.72 -5.65
C ALA A 150 1.56 -19.09 -5.01
N GLY A 151 2.57 -19.97 -5.11
CA GLY A 151 2.49 -21.34 -4.60
C GLY A 151 1.31 -22.11 -5.19
N ALA A 152 0.45 -22.67 -4.33
CA ALA A 152 -0.77 -23.38 -4.72
C ALA A 152 -1.97 -22.46 -4.94
N GLY A 153 -1.80 -21.14 -4.77
CA GLY A 153 -2.85 -20.16 -4.82
C GLY A 153 -2.48 -18.91 -5.60
N ALA A 154 -3.00 -17.77 -5.16
CA ALA A 154 -2.66 -16.45 -5.68
C ALA A 154 -2.50 -15.44 -4.54
N GLU A 155 -1.71 -14.41 -4.77
CA GLU A 155 -1.60 -13.27 -3.88
C GLU A 155 -1.95 -11.97 -4.58
N CYS A 156 -2.55 -11.05 -3.83
CA CYS A 156 -2.88 -9.72 -4.29
C CYS A 156 -2.50 -8.71 -3.22
N ALA A 157 -1.77 -7.68 -3.60
CA ALA A 157 -1.28 -6.63 -2.70
C ALA A 157 -2.03 -5.33 -2.95
N ILE A 158 -2.50 -4.73 -1.86
CA ILE A 158 -3.18 -3.43 -1.85
C ILE A 158 -2.34 -2.46 -1.03
N GLU A 159 -2.08 -1.28 -1.56
CA GLU A 159 -1.39 -0.23 -0.81
C GLU A 159 -2.29 0.29 0.31
N LYS A 160 -1.78 0.35 1.54
CA LYS A 160 -2.47 1.01 2.65
C LYS A 160 -2.52 2.52 2.42
N ASP A 161 -3.70 3.09 2.35
CA ASP A 161 -3.90 4.54 2.26
C ASP A 161 -4.46 5.08 3.58
N GLY A 162 -3.67 5.88 4.28
CA GLY A 162 -4.07 6.54 5.53
C GLY A 162 -4.88 7.83 5.34
N GLY A 163 -5.02 8.31 4.09
CA GLY A 163 -5.63 9.63 3.86
C GLY A 163 -4.74 10.76 4.39
N ASP A 164 -5.36 11.74 5.01
CA ASP A 164 -4.69 12.86 5.68
C ASP A 164 -4.31 12.52 7.13
N ASP A 165 -4.61 11.30 7.60
CA ASP A 165 -4.20 10.84 8.93
C ASP A 165 -2.73 10.42 8.93
N VAL A 166 -2.02 10.76 10.02
CA VAL A 166 -0.61 10.41 10.21
C VAL A 166 -0.54 8.95 10.68
N ASP A 167 -0.65 8.01 9.75
CA ASP A 167 -0.53 6.58 10.03
C ASP A 167 0.82 6.07 9.50
N VAL A 168 1.65 5.55 10.40
CA VAL A 168 2.98 5.01 10.08
C VAL A 168 2.94 3.81 9.12
N THR A 169 1.77 3.21 8.93
CA THR A 169 1.55 2.09 8.00
C THR A 169 1.10 2.55 6.61
N THR A 170 0.90 3.85 6.39
CA THR A 170 0.54 4.41 5.07
C THR A 170 1.61 4.08 4.04
N GLY A 171 1.18 3.60 2.88
CA GLY A 171 2.06 3.18 1.78
C GLY A 171 2.57 1.74 1.88
N LEU A 172 2.37 1.04 3.01
CA LEU A 172 2.78 -0.35 3.13
C LEU A 172 1.84 -1.28 2.34
N PRO A 173 2.39 -2.30 1.66
CA PRO A 173 1.60 -3.34 1.03
C PRO A 173 0.88 -4.22 2.06
N VAL A 174 -0.44 -4.33 1.91
CA VAL A 174 -1.27 -5.33 2.59
C VAL A 174 -1.51 -6.46 1.60
N ILE A 175 -0.97 -7.62 1.87
CA ILE A 175 -0.95 -8.78 0.96
C ILE A 175 -1.94 -9.81 1.47
N ALA A 176 -2.85 -10.27 0.62
CA ALA A 176 -3.69 -11.41 0.86
C ALA A 176 -3.28 -12.55 -0.07
N ALA A 177 -2.79 -13.64 0.49
CA ALA A 177 -2.57 -14.90 -0.21
C ALA A 177 -3.80 -15.79 -0.02
N VAL A 178 -4.38 -16.27 -1.12
CA VAL A 178 -5.61 -17.08 -1.14
C VAL A 178 -5.34 -18.40 -1.83
N GLU A 179 -5.85 -19.48 -1.23
CA GLU A 179 -5.88 -20.81 -1.81
C GLU A 179 -7.31 -21.33 -1.88
N LEU A 180 -7.65 -22.04 -2.96
CA LEU A 180 -8.95 -22.68 -3.10
C LEU A 180 -8.96 -24.01 -2.31
N LEU A 181 -10.07 -24.29 -1.65
CA LEU A 181 -10.31 -25.52 -0.90
C LEU A 181 -11.54 -26.23 -1.47
N PRO A 182 -11.40 -26.96 -2.60
CA PRO A 182 -12.55 -27.50 -3.32
C PRO A 182 -13.34 -28.54 -2.51
N ASP A 183 -12.67 -29.28 -1.63
CA ASP A 183 -13.27 -30.37 -0.86
C ASP A 183 -13.85 -29.95 0.50
N THR A 184 -13.82 -28.65 0.79
CA THR A 184 -14.31 -28.11 2.07
C THR A 184 -15.17 -26.87 1.82
N THR A 185 -16.02 -26.56 2.78
CA THR A 185 -16.77 -25.30 2.80
C THR A 185 -16.21 -24.35 3.86
N GLY A 186 -16.43 -23.07 3.67
CA GLY A 186 -16.05 -22.04 4.63
C GLY A 186 -14.70 -21.38 4.35
N ILE A 187 -14.34 -20.43 5.20
CA ILE A 187 -13.19 -19.55 4.99
C ILE A 187 -12.30 -19.60 6.23
N ARG A 188 -11.03 -19.98 6.03
CA ARG A 188 -10.00 -19.96 7.06
C ARG A 188 -9.13 -18.72 6.87
N ILE A 189 -9.02 -17.87 7.90
CA ILE A 189 -8.24 -16.63 7.87
C ILE A 189 -7.12 -16.73 8.90
N SER A 190 -5.89 -16.56 8.43
CA SER A 190 -4.67 -16.59 9.23
C SER A 190 -3.85 -15.30 9.04
N GLY A 191 -2.97 -15.01 9.98
CA GLY A 191 -1.99 -13.94 9.90
C GLY A 191 -0.61 -14.47 9.54
N GLY A 192 -0.01 -13.85 8.53
CA GLY A 192 1.35 -14.08 8.09
C GLY A 192 2.32 -13.02 8.64
N LYS A 193 3.35 -12.72 7.86
CA LYS A 193 4.39 -11.75 8.22
C LYS A 193 3.82 -10.36 8.44
N GLY A 194 4.27 -9.66 9.49
CA GLY A 194 3.83 -8.31 9.84
C GLY A 194 2.43 -8.22 10.47
N VAL A 195 1.71 -9.33 10.62
CA VAL A 195 0.44 -9.38 11.37
C VAL A 195 0.73 -9.86 12.80
N GLY A 196 0.33 -9.06 13.79
CA GLY A 196 0.51 -9.38 15.20
C GLY A 196 -0.28 -10.61 15.62
N ARG A 197 0.08 -11.17 16.78
CA ARG A 197 -0.69 -12.23 17.47
C ARG A 197 -1.26 -11.71 18.77
N VAL A 198 -2.41 -12.21 19.15
CA VAL A 198 -3.05 -11.88 20.42
C VAL A 198 -2.25 -12.51 21.55
N THR A 199 -1.75 -11.68 22.47
CA THR A 199 -0.93 -12.10 23.61
C THR A 199 -1.67 -12.05 24.95
N LYS A 200 -2.81 -11.36 25.03
CA LYS A 200 -3.59 -11.16 26.26
C LYS A 200 -5.04 -11.58 26.06
N ALA A 201 -5.62 -12.18 27.09
CA ALA A 201 -7.05 -12.48 27.11
C ALA A 201 -7.89 -11.18 27.17
N GLY A 202 -9.13 -11.23 26.68
CA GLY A 202 -10.05 -10.10 26.65
C GLY A 202 -10.00 -9.25 25.38
N LEU A 203 -9.19 -9.63 24.39
CA LEU A 203 -9.24 -9.07 23.06
C LEU A 203 -10.25 -9.83 22.17
N ASP A 204 -10.55 -9.26 21.01
CA ASP A 204 -11.55 -9.77 20.06
C ASP A 204 -11.27 -11.20 19.57
N GLN A 205 -9.99 -11.59 19.52
CA GLN A 205 -9.56 -12.93 19.14
C GLN A 205 -8.91 -13.67 20.32
N PRO A 206 -8.96 -15.02 20.36
CA PRO A 206 -8.28 -15.83 21.36
C PRO A 206 -6.76 -15.62 21.38
N VAL A 207 -6.15 -15.83 22.54
CA VAL A 207 -4.69 -15.80 22.71
C VAL A 207 -4.03 -16.79 21.74
N GLY A 208 -3.00 -16.34 21.03
CA GLY A 208 -2.26 -17.12 20.01
C GLY A 208 -2.79 -16.95 18.59
N GLU A 209 -4.01 -16.47 18.42
CA GLU A 209 -4.59 -16.19 17.10
C GLU A 209 -4.00 -14.90 16.47
N ALA A 210 -4.15 -14.78 15.15
CA ALA A 210 -3.80 -13.56 14.44
C ALA A 210 -4.65 -12.38 14.95
N ALA A 211 -4.01 -11.26 15.19
CA ALA A 211 -4.65 -10.02 15.65
C ALA A 211 -5.45 -9.33 14.51
N ILE A 212 -6.32 -10.10 13.88
CA ILE A 212 -7.27 -9.66 12.85
C ILE A 212 -8.65 -9.66 13.50
N ASN A 213 -9.17 -8.50 13.81
CA ASN A 213 -10.43 -8.33 14.53
C ASN A 213 -11.63 -8.86 13.74
N HIS A 214 -12.78 -8.97 14.37
CA HIS A 214 -14.02 -9.50 13.82
C HIS A 214 -14.45 -8.76 12.53
N VAL A 215 -14.47 -7.42 12.52
CA VAL A 215 -14.91 -6.65 11.34
C VAL A 215 -14.03 -6.91 10.10
N PRO A 216 -12.70 -6.83 10.16
CA PRO A 216 -11.85 -7.26 9.05
C PRO A 216 -12.10 -8.70 8.59
N ARG A 217 -12.26 -9.66 9.52
CA ARG A 217 -12.55 -11.06 9.18
C ARG A 217 -13.87 -11.19 8.42
N GLN A 218 -14.91 -10.49 8.86
CA GLN A 218 -16.21 -10.45 8.19
C GLN A 218 -16.08 -9.86 6.78
N MET A 219 -15.38 -8.72 6.63
CA MET A 219 -15.17 -8.08 5.32
C MET A 219 -14.43 -9.00 4.34
N ILE A 220 -13.41 -9.72 4.80
CA ILE A 220 -12.68 -10.71 4.00
C ILE A 220 -13.63 -11.85 3.57
N ALA A 221 -14.40 -12.38 4.49
CA ALA A 221 -15.33 -13.46 4.20
C ALA A 221 -16.40 -13.04 3.18
N GLU A 222 -17.03 -11.87 3.37
CA GLU A 222 -18.03 -11.32 2.43
C GLU A 222 -17.43 -11.05 1.05
N ALA A 223 -16.19 -10.57 0.98
CA ALA A 223 -15.50 -10.32 -0.28
C ALA A 223 -15.26 -11.64 -1.05
N LEU A 224 -14.79 -12.68 -0.37
CA LEU A 224 -14.55 -14.00 -0.96
C LEU A 224 -15.84 -14.68 -1.39
N GLN A 225 -16.90 -14.60 -0.57
CA GLN A 225 -18.20 -15.15 -0.93
C GLN A 225 -18.76 -14.52 -2.21
N ARG A 226 -18.63 -13.21 -2.36
CA ARG A 226 -19.05 -12.50 -3.58
C ARG A 226 -18.29 -12.96 -4.81
N GLU A 227 -16.98 -13.17 -4.72
CA GLU A 227 -16.19 -13.71 -5.84
C GLU A 227 -16.57 -15.15 -6.14
N ALA A 228 -16.82 -15.98 -5.11
CA ALA A 228 -17.29 -17.35 -5.27
C ALA A 228 -18.66 -17.41 -5.96
N GLU A 229 -19.63 -16.60 -5.52
CA GLU A 229 -20.96 -16.51 -6.14
C GLU A 229 -20.86 -16.10 -7.61
N SER A 230 -20.04 -15.10 -7.93
CA SER A 230 -19.83 -14.63 -9.30
C SER A 230 -19.23 -15.68 -10.22
N ALA A 231 -18.43 -16.58 -9.68
CA ALA A 231 -17.77 -17.66 -10.42
C ALA A 231 -18.45 -19.03 -10.27
N CYS A 232 -19.60 -19.10 -9.57
CA CYS A 232 -20.30 -20.35 -9.24
C CYS A 232 -19.40 -21.38 -8.52
N TYR A 233 -18.46 -20.91 -7.70
CA TYR A 233 -17.58 -21.74 -6.89
C TYR A 233 -18.21 -22.08 -5.56
N THR A 234 -18.26 -23.37 -5.21
CA THR A 234 -18.92 -23.87 -3.99
C THR A 234 -17.96 -24.36 -2.91
N GLY A 235 -16.65 -24.38 -3.19
CA GLY A 235 -15.61 -24.73 -2.23
C GLY A 235 -15.30 -23.62 -1.24
N GLY A 236 -14.38 -23.92 -0.32
CA GLY A 236 -13.89 -22.97 0.67
C GLY A 236 -12.62 -22.23 0.23
N PHE A 237 -12.12 -21.38 1.12
CA PHE A 237 -10.90 -20.63 0.94
C PHE A 237 -10.00 -20.71 2.16
N ALA A 238 -8.67 -20.77 1.94
CA ALA A 238 -7.69 -20.42 2.95
C ALA A 238 -7.06 -19.07 2.60
N VAL A 239 -6.99 -18.19 3.58
CA VAL A 239 -6.47 -16.81 3.39
C VAL A 239 -5.40 -16.53 4.42
N THR A 240 -4.26 -16.05 3.97
CA THR A 240 -3.18 -15.54 4.82
C THR A 240 -2.96 -14.06 4.54
N ILE A 241 -3.09 -13.22 5.57
CA ILE A 241 -2.88 -11.77 5.46
C ILE A 241 -1.48 -11.44 5.97
N SER A 242 -0.71 -10.71 5.18
CA SER A 242 0.61 -10.19 5.54
C SER A 242 0.68 -8.68 5.32
N ILE A 243 1.55 -8.00 6.07
CA ILE A 243 1.84 -6.57 5.93
C ILE A 243 3.35 -6.44 5.75
N GLU A 244 3.77 -6.04 4.58
CA GLU A 244 5.20 -5.85 4.31
C GLU A 244 5.73 -4.64 5.07
N GLY A 245 6.86 -4.81 5.80
CA GLY A 245 7.38 -3.76 6.69
C GLY A 245 6.66 -3.61 8.03
N GLY A 246 5.55 -4.31 8.27
CA GLY A 246 4.76 -4.22 9.51
C GLY A 246 5.54 -4.65 10.77
N GLU A 247 6.54 -5.51 10.65
CA GLU A 247 7.39 -5.94 11.78
C GLU A 247 8.28 -4.81 12.32
N GLU A 248 8.72 -3.89 11.46
CA GLU A 248 9.51 -2.73 11.87
C GLU A 248 8.65 -1.68 12.57
N VAL A 249 7.42 -1.53 12.13
CA VAL A 249 6.44 -0.63 12.75
C VAL A 249 6.07 -1.13 14.14
N ALA A 250 5.82 -2.42 14.31
CA ALA A 250 5.49 -3.01 15.62
C ALA A 250 6.61 -2.90 16.67
N LYS A 251 7.85 -2.68 16.26
CA LYS A 251 9.00 -2.44 17.16
C LYS A 251 9.14 -0.99 17.60
N ARG A 252 8.41 -0.06 16.95
CA ARG A 252 8.47 1.39 17.22
C ARG A 252 7.29 1.90 18.03
N THR A 253 6.28 1.08 18.24
CA THR A 253 5.11 1.31 19.09
C THR A 253 5.19 0.48 20.38
#